data_29ab900ad8bd1141fbc0e5b59ba32d0a
#
_entry.id   29ab900ad8bd1141fbc0e5b59ba32d0a
#
_cell.length_a   1.000
_cell.length_b   1.000
_cell.length_c   1.000
_cell.angle_alpha   90.00
_cell.angle_beta   90.00
_cell.angle_gamma   90.00
#
_symmetry.space_group_name_H-M   'P 1'
#
loop_
_entity.id
_entity.type
_entity.pdbx_description
1 polymer ?
#
loop_
_entity_poly.entity_id
_entity_poly.type
_entity_poly.pdbx_seq_one_letter_code
_entity_poly.pdbx_strand_id
1 'polypeptide(L)'
;MPTFDTAIPAELLTGMRLARAAIARGELVVIPTDTVYGVAADAFSPAAVLRLLEAKGRDRTAPPPVLVPGVATLDALAESVPDEVRALVAEFWPGGLTVILRARPTLDWDLGETRGTVALRMPSDTIALELLVETGPLAVSSANRTGEPAATTAAEAEAMLGESVEVYLDGGPVGSDYPGAEERVGSTIVDATALDSPGPDGTGGKLRIVRHGVIPDAEIARIVGVDKCA
;
A
#
# COMPACT_ATOMS: atom_id res chain seq x y z
N MET A 1 -1.54 -6.72 -22.81
CA MET A 1 -2.35 -5.58 -22.30
C MET A 1 -1.64 -4.27 -22.61
N PRO A 2 -2.34 -3.10 -22.67
CA PRO A 2 -1.65 -1.86 -22.96
C PRO A 2 -0.73 -1.47 -21.82
N THR A 3 0.54 -1.23 -22.13
CA THR A 3 1.57 -0.69 -21.24
C THR A 3 1.92 0.69 -21.74
N PHE A 4 1.99 1.66 -20.83
CA PHE A 4 2.25 3.07 -21.13
C PHE A 4 3.51 3.53 -20.41
N ASP A 5 4.50 3.99 -21.18
CA ASP A 5 5.72 4.60 -20.66
C ASP A 5 5.40 5.99 -20.07
N THR A 6 5.50 6.12 -18.76
CA THR A 6 5.18 7.37 -18.06
C THR A 6 6.24 8.45 -18.24
N ALA A 7 7.42 8.13 -18.79
CA ALA A 7 8.41 9.12 -19.18
C ALA A 7 8.03 9.86 -20.49
N ILE A 8 7.09 9.29 -21.26
CA ILE A 8 6.58 9.87 -22.50
C ILE A 8 5.28 10.64 -22.20
N PRO A 9 5.23 11.98 -22.29
CA PRO A 9 4.06 12.76 -21.84
C PRO A 9 2.73 12.37 -22.49
N ALA A 10 2.73 11.99 -23.78
CA ALA A 10 1.51 11.58 -24.48
C ALA A 10 1.00 10.21 -24.00
N GLU A 11 1.91 9.28 -23.67
CA GLU A 11 1.59 7.97 -23.11
C GLU A 11 1.15 8.10 -21.65
N LEU A 12 1.84 8.91 -20.84
CA LEU A 12 1.44 9.22 -19.47
C LEU A 12 -0.01 9.71 -19.43
N LEU A 13 -0.35 10.74 -20.23
CA LEU A 13 -1.71 11.30 -20.27
C LEU A 13 -2.75 10.23 -20.65
N THR A 14 -2.43 9.41 -21.65
CA THR A 14 -3.32 8.35 -22.13
C THR A 14 -3.45 7.24 -21.10
N GLY A 15 -2.33 6.78 -20.54
CA GLY A 15 -2.26 5.72 -19.53
C GLY A 15 -3.02 6.10 -18.26
N MET A 16 -2.79 7.31 -17.73
CA MET A 16 -3.49 7.82 -16.55
C MET A 16 -5.02 7.90 -16.77
N ARG A 17 -5.46 8.38 -17.94
CA ARG A 17 -6.88 8.43 -18.28
C ARG A 17 -7.50 7.02 -18.34
N LEU A 18 -6.80 6.06 -18.95
CA LEU A 18 -7.28 4.67 -19.05
C LEU A 18 -7.24 3.96 -17.70
N ALA A 19 -6.20 4.17 -16.88
CA ALA A 19 -6.10 3.63 -15.54
C ALA A 19 -7.26 4.08 -14.65
N ARG A 20 -7.59 5.39 -14.64
CA ARG A 20 -8.77 5.91 -13.93
C ARG A 20 -10.07 5.27 -14.41
N ALA A 21 -10.24 5.16 -15.73
CA ALA A 21 -11.43 4.54 -16.30
C ALA A 21 -11.54 3.05 -15.94
N ALA A 22 -10.43 2.32 -15.91
CA ALA A 22 -10.37 0.92 -15.49
C ALA A 22 -10.76 0.77 -14.00
N ILE A 23 -10.16 1.57 -13.11
CA ILE A 23 -10.49 1.58 -11.68
C ILE A 23 -11.99 1.87 -11.46
N ALA A 24 -12.54 2.87 -12.16
CA ALA A 24 -13.97 3.22 -12.07
C ALA A 24 -14.91 2.09 -12.53
N ARG A 25 -14.42 1.16 -13.38
CA ARG A 25 -15.16 -0.05 -13.78
C ARG A 25 -14.92 -1.24 -12.86
N GLY A 26 -14.11 -1.08 -11.80
CA GLY A 26 -13.72 -2.15 -10.89
C GLY A 26 -12.70 -3.12 -11.48
N GLU A 27 -11.92 -2.69 -12.48
CA GLU A 27 -10.84 -3.44 -13.09
C GLU A 27 -9.49 -3.13 -12.42
N LEU A 28 -8.49 -3.97 -12.67
CA LEU A 28 -7.18 -3.84 -12.06
C LEU A 28 -6.23 -3.02 -12.92
N VAL A 29 -5.37 -2.25 -12.27
CA VAL A 29 -4.26 -1.55 -12.91
C VAL A 29 -2.95 -1.85 -12.20
N VAL A 30 -1.82 -1.84 -12.92
CA VAL A 30 -0.49 -1.92 -12.34
C VAL A 30 0.14 -0.53 -12.38
N ILE A 31 0.70 -0.12 -11.23
CA ILE A 31 1.31 1.19 -11.02
C ILE A 31 2.71 1.05 -10.42
N PRO A 32 3.65 1.94 -10.76
CA PRO A 32 4.90 2.04 -10.03
C PRO A 32 4.64 2.56 -8.60
N THR A 33 5.51 2.18 -7.67
CA THR A 33 5.61 2.83 -6.35
C THR A 33 7.08 3.01 -6.01
N ASP A 34 7.37 3.78 -4.97
CA ASP A 34 8.73 3.97 -4.48
C ASP A 34 9.43 2.69 -3.95
N THR A 35 8.71 1.56 -3.84
CA THR A 35 9.28 0.30 -3.35
C THR A 35 9.24 -0.82 -4.40
N VAL A 36 8.05 -1.19 -4.86
CA VAL A 36 7.81 -2.24 -5.85
C VAL A 36 6.62 -1.85 -6.71
N TYR A 37 6.43 -2.46 -7.87
CA TYR A 37 5.19 -2.31 -8.61
C TYR A 37 4.00 -2.86 -7.81
N GLY A 38 2.88 -2.15 -7.87
CA GLY A 38 1.64 -2.51 -7.20
C GLY A 38 0.53 -2.83 -8.18
N VAL A 39 -0.22 -3.92 -7.94
CA VAL A 39 -1.52 -4.13 -8.57
C VAL A 39 -2.58 -3.48 -7.69
N ALA A 40 -3.40 -2.63 -8.29
CA ALA A 40 -4.33 -1.73 -7.62
C ALA A 40 -5.77 -1.97 -8.04
N ALA A 41 -6.68 -1.83 -7.09
CA ALA A 41 -8.14 -1.90 -7.24
C ALA A 41 -8.81 -0.80 -6.42
N ASP A 42 -10.01 -0.38 -6.78
CA ASP A 42 -10.83 0.48 -5.94
C ASP A 42 -11.07 -0.18 -4.57
N ALA A 43 -10.62 0.48 -3.49
CA ALA A 43 -10.74 -0.05 -2.12
C ALA A 43 -12.20 -0.15 -1.64
N PHE A 44 -13.11 0.63 -2.23
CA PHE A 44 -14.54 0.65 -1.90
C PHE A 44 -15.39 -0.25 -2.82
N SER A 45 -14.76 -0.99 -3.74
CA SER A 45 -15.42 -1.98 -4.57
C SER A 45 -15.05 -3.39 -4.14
N PRO A 46 -15.91 -4.11 -3.37
CA PRO A 46 -15.64 -5.50 -2.95
C PRO A 46 -15.31 -6.44 -4.12
N ALA A 47 -15.97 -6.23 -5.27
CA ALA A 47 -15.72 -7.02 -6.47
C ALA A 47 -14.33 -6.76 -7.07
N ALA A 48 -13.84 -5.50 -7.04
CA ALA A 48 -12.51 -5.16 -7.50
C ALA A 48 -11.42 -5.71 -6.57
N VAL A 49 -11.64 -5.64 -5.25
CA VAL A 49 -10.74 -6.25 -4.26
C VAL A 49 -10.67 -7.77 -4.43
N LEU A 50 -11.81 -8.43 -4.67
CA LEU A 50 -11.83 -9.87 -4.93
C LEU A 50 -11.02 -10.22 -6.19
N ARG A 51 -11.19 -9.47 -7.30
CA ARG A 51 -10.38 -9.65 -8.52
C ARG A 51 -8.88 -9.50 -8.24
N LEU A 52 -8.49 -8.53 -7.41
CA LEU A 52 -7.08 -8.36 -7.02
C LEU A 52 -6.55 -9.59 -6.30
N LEU A 53 -7.30 -10.15 -5.35
CA LEU A 53 -6.92 -11.35 -4.63
C LEU A 53 -6.82 -12.56 -5.57
N GLU A 54 -7.80 -12.75 -6.47
CA GLU A 54 -7.81 -13.81 -7.48
C GLU A 54 -6.61 -13.70 -8.45
N ALA A 55 -6.31 -12.51 -8.97
CA ALA A 55 -5.16 -12.27 -9.86
C ALA A 55 -3.83 -12.67 -9.21
N LYS A 56 -3.72 -12.52 -7.90
CA LYS A 56 -2.56 -12.91 -7.12
C LYS A 56 -2.55 -14.38 -6.70
N GLY A 57 -3.66 -15.11 -6.87
CA GLY A 57 -3.83 -16.43 -6.25
C GLY A 57 -3.81 -16.37 -4.72
N ARG A 58 -4.41 -15.33 -4.13
CA ARG A 58 -4.45 -15.06 -2.70
C ARG A 58 -5.88 -15.19 -2.17
N ASP A 59 -6.04 -15.77 -1.01
CA ASP A 59 -7.34 -15.84 -0.34
C ASP A 59 -7.63 -14.57 0.48
N ARG A 60 -8.82 -14.52 1.07
CA ARG A 60 -9.30 -13.37 1.86
C ARG A 60 -8.59 -13.19 3.21
N THR A 61 -7.80 -14.17 3.66
CA THR A 61 -7.05 -14.11 4.94
C THR A 61 -5.84 -13.17 4.89
N ALA A 62 -5.46 -12.73 3.68
CA ALA A 62 -4.34 -11.81 3.47
C ALA A 62 -4.81 -10.51 2.80
N PRO A 63 -5.55 -9.65 3.52
CA PRO A 63 -6.12 -8.41 2.97
C PRO A 63 -5.03 -7.48 2.43
N PRO A 64 -5.26 -6.80 1.29
CA PRO A 64 -4.32 -5.85 0.74
C PRO A 64 -4.26 -4.57 1.58
N PRO A 65 -3.08 -3.92 1.69
CA PRO A 65 -2.99 -2.55 2.16
C PRO A 65 -3.80 -1.59 1.27
N VAL A 66 -4.14 -0.43 1.83
CA VAL A 66 -4.79 0.67 1.12
C VAL A 66 -3.79 1.82 0.97
N LEU A 67 -3.51 2.21 -0.28
CA LEU A 67 -2.75 3.41 -0.57
C LEU A 67 -3.65 4.63 -0.54
N VAL A 68 -3.14 5.72 0.02
CA VAL A 68 -3.88 6.97 0.23
C VAL A 68 -3.18 8.17 -0.39
N PRO A 69 -3.92 9.19 -0.86
CA PRO A 69 -3.34 10.38 -1.51
C PRO A 69 -2.69 11.36 -0.52
N GLY A 70 -2.95 11.22 0.78
CA GLY A 70 -2.45 12.18 1.76
C GLY A 70 -2.79 11.81 3.20
N VAL A 71 -2.12 12.49 4.14
CA VAL A 71 -2.27 12.26 5.59
C VAL A 71 -3.70 12.51 6.09
N ALA A 72 -4.44 13.44 5.49
CA ALA A 72 -5.84 13.68 5.85
C ALA A 72 -6.74 12.46 5.65
N THR A 73 -6.41 11.60 4.67
CA THR A 73 -7.15 10.36 4.41
C THR A 73 -6.92 9.32 5.52
N LEU A 74 -5.76 9.35 6.19
CA LEU A 74 -5.48 8.51 7.37
C LEU A 74 -6.55 8.72 8.45
N ASP A 75 -6.83 9.98 8.80
CA ASP A 75 -7.84 10.34 9.81
C ASP A 75 -9.28 9.97 9.37
N ALA A 76 -9.54 9.93 8.07
CA ALA A 76 -10.84 9.54 7.54
C ALA A 76 -11.07 8.02 7.59
N LEU A 77 -10.02 7.22 7.44
CA LEU A 77 -10.11 5.75 7.33
C LEU A 77 -9.85 5.03 8.66
N ALA A 78 -9.03 5.60 9.54
CA ALA A 78 -8.74 5.03 10.85
C ALA A 78 -9.77 5.48 11.89
N GLU A 79 -10.08 4.61 12.87
CA GLU A 79 -10.92 4.94 14.03
C GLU A 79 -10.21 5.94 14.95
N SER A 80 -8.91 5.72 15.18
CA SER A 80 -8.01 6.59 15.95
C SER A 80 -6.61 6.55 15.35
N VAL A 81 -5.82 7.58 15.61
CA VAL A 81 -4.42 7.67 15.16
C VAL A 81 -3.56 8.08 16.35
N PRO A 82 -2.86 7.13 17.02
CA PRO A 82 -1.96 7.42 18.14
C PRO A 82 -0.86 8.44 17.80
N ASP A 83 -0.35 9.17 18.79
CA ASP A 83 0.70 10.15 18.59
C ASP A 83 1.99 9.53 18.02
N GLU A 84 2.30 8.31 18.41
CA GLU A 84 3.43 7.54 17.85
C GLU A 84 3.28 7.31 16.35
N VAL A 85 2.06 7.00 15.89
CA VAL A 85 1.76 6.83 14.45
C VAL A 85 1.85 8.17 13.74
N ARG A 86 1.37 9.26 14.35
CA ARG A 86 1.51 10.61 13.76
C ARG A 86 2.99 10.99 13.59
N ALA A 87 3.83 10.67 14.58
CA ALA A 87 5.26 10.91 14.48
C ALA A 87 5.92 10.09 13.36
N LEU A 88 5.57 8.79 13.24
CA LEU A 88 6.06 7.94 12.16
C LEU A 88 5.61 8.42 10.78
N VAL A 89 4.34 8.81 10.65
CA VAL A 89 3.79 9.32 9.40
C VAL A 89 4.43 10.66 9.02
N ALA A 90 4.67 11.55 9.97
CA ALA A 90 5.35 12.82 9.72
C ALA A 90 6.79 12.66 9.22
N GLU A 91 7.48 11.59 9.62
CA GLU A 91 8.87 11.30 9.20
C GLU A 91 8.93 10.53 7.89
N PHE A 92 8.04 9.53 7.68
CA PHE A 92 8.19 8.52 6.62
C PHE A 92 7.12 8.57 5.54
N TRP A 93 6.13 9.47 5.59
CA TRP A 93 5.17 9.70 4.53
C TRP A 93 5.37 11.05 3.85
N PRO A 94 5.31 11.07 2.51
CA PRO A 94 5.14 9.94 1.60
C PRO A 94 6.37 9.05 1.56
N GLY A 95 6.17 7.70 1.48
CA GLY A 95 7.29 6.76 1.40
C GLY A 95 6.97 5.31 1.79
N GLY A 96 8.02 4.59 2.18
CA GLY A 96 8.03 3.14 2.37
C GLY A 96 7.48 2.63 3.72
N LEU A 97 6.64 3.40 4.42
CA LEU A 97 6.00 2.98 5.67
C LEU A 97 4.53 2.62 5.45
N THR A 98 4.14 1.43 5.92
CA THR A 98 2.73 1.01 6.05
C THR A 98 2.37 0.88 7.53
N VAL A 99 1.25 1.47 7.95
CA VAL A 99 0.75 1.42 9.32
C VAL A 99 -0.56 0.65 9.39
N ILE A 100 -0.68 -0.31 10.30
CA ILE A 100 -1.92 -1.03 10.58
C ILE A 100 -2.60 -0.37 11.78
N LEU A 101 -3.85 0.04 11.57
CA LEU A 101 -4.71 0.70 12.56
C LEU A 101 -6.07 0.00 12.62
N ARG A 102 -6.87 0.31 13.64
CA ARG A 102 -8.29 -0.03 13.64
C ARG A 102 -8.99 0.77 12.55
N ALA A 103 -9.71 0.07 11.67
CA ALA A 103 -10.50 0.71 10.62
C ALA A 103 -11.71 1.42 11.25
N ARG A 104 -12.10 2.55 10.69
CA ARG A 104 -13.33 3.24 11.09
C ARG A 104 -14.54 2.34 10.83
N PRO A 105 -15.37 2.03 11.83
CA PRO A 105 -16.45 1.05 11.69
C PRO A 105 -17.57 1.44 10.70
N THR A 106 -17.64 2.72 10.33
CA THR A 106 -18.66 3.25 9.41
C THR A 106 -18.26 3.13 7.93
N LEU A 107 -17.09 2.60 7.63
CA LEU A 107 -16.65 2.41 6.25
C LEU A 107 -17.36 1.19 5.65
N ASP A 108 -18.02 1.40 4.51
CA ASP A 108 -18.66 0.36 3.72
C ASP A 108 -17.67 -0.16 2.67
N TRP A 109 -16.76 -1.02 3.10
CA TRP A 109 -15.78 -1.70 2.26
C TRP A 109 -15.57 -3.16 2.68
N ASP A 110 -15.05 -3.96 1.76
CA ASP A 110 -14.67 -5.34 2.03
C ASP A 110 -13.27 -5.62 1.46
N LEU A 111 -12.26 -5.50 2.30
CA LEU A 111 -10.86 -5.78 1.96
C LEU A 111 -10.45 -7.24 2.22
N GLY A 112 -11.36 -8.10 2.65
CA GLY A 112 -11.10 -9.46 3.11
C GLY A 112 -11.21 -9.59 4.63
N GLU A 113 -10.53 -10.59 5.21
CA GLU A 113 -10.55 -10.85 6.65
C GLU A 113 -9.65 -9.90 7.44
N THR A 114 -10.03 -8.63 7.52
CA THR A 114 -9.24 -7.58 8.16
C THR A 114 -9.32 -7.60 9.69
N ARG A 115 -10.30 -8.31 10.27
CA ARG A 115 -10.58 -8.33 11.72
C ARG A 115 -10.75 -6.92 12.31
N GLY A 116 -11.33 -6.00 11.53
CA GLY A 116 -11.58 -4.61 11.92
C GLY A 116 -10.34 -3.72 11.86
N THR A 117 -9.30 -4.12 11.13
CA THR A 117 -8.09 -3.31 10.93
C THR A 117 -7.93 -2.89 9.47
N VAL A 118 -7.07 -1.92 9.22
CA VAL A 118 -6.65 -1.51 7.88
C VAL A 118 -5.16 -1.17 7.89
N ALA A 119 -4.46 -1.59 6.85
CA ALA A 119 -3.08 -1.21 6.59
C ALA A 119 -3.06 -0.02 5.62
N LEU A 120 -2.53 1.13 6.03
CA LEU A 120 -2.53 2.38 5.27
C LEU A 120 -1.11 2.79 4.91
N ARG A 121 -0.92 3.32 3.70
CA ARG A 121 0.36 3.88 3.23
C ARG A 121 0.12 5.04 2.28
N MET A 122 0.94 6.09 2.38
CA MET A 122 1.07 7.13 1.37
C MET A 122 2.38 6.89 0.60
N PRO A 123 2.35 6.42 -0.66
CA PRO A 123 3.57 6.19 -1.45
C PRO A 123 4.23 7.52 -1.81
N SER A 124 5.53 7.53 -2.15
CA SER A 124 6.20 8.74 -2.63
C SER A 124 6.32 8.83 -4.15
N ASP A 125 5.95 7.78 -4.88
CA ASP A 125 5.93 7.79 -6.34
C ASP A 125 4.88 8.79 -6.86
N THR A 126 5.27 9.66 -7.79
CA THR A 126 4.42 10.74 -8.30
C THR A 126 3.25 10.23 -9.14
N ILE A 127 3.44 9.17 -9.94
CA ILE A 127 2.38 8.58 -10.77
C ILE A 127 1.32 7.94 -9.87
N ALA A 128 1.77 7.19 -8.85
CA ALA A 128 0.86 6.62 -7.87
C ALA A 128 0.07 7.70 -7.12
N LEU A 129 0.72 8.78 -6.67
CA LEU A 129 0.06 9.87 -5.95
C LEU A 129 -0.95 10.61 -6.82
N GLU A 130 -0.60 10.95 -8.07
CA GLU A 130 -1.52 11.59 -9.02
C GLU A 130 -2.76 10.73 -9.25
N LEU A 131 -2.59 9.41 -9.44
CA LEU A 131 -3.71 8.51 -9.63
C LEU A 131 -4.59 8.48 -8.38
N LEU A 132 -4.00 8.35 -7.18
CA LEU A 132 -4.71 8.34 -5.90
C LEU A 132 -5.49 9.63 -5.62
N VAL A 133 -4.96 10.78 -6.02
CA VAL A 133 -5.67 12.07 -5.89
C VAL A 133 -6.97 12.08 -6.69
N GLU A 134 -6.98 11.44 -7.85
CA GLU A 134 -8.14 11.43 -8.74
C GLU A 134 -9.13 10.28 -8.46
N THR A 135 -8.63 9.11 -8.04
CA THR A 135 -9.45 7.92 -7.79
C THR A 135 -9.90 7.77 -6.35
N GLY A 136 -9.20 8.41 -5.41
CA GLY A 136 -9.32 8.12 -3.99
C GLY A 136 -8.48 6.90 -3.57
N PRO A 137 -8.74 6.35 -2.36
CA PRO A 137 -7.99 5.23 -1.82
C PRO A 137 -8.07 3.97 -2.67
N LEU A 138 -6.93 3.33 -2.91
CA LEU A 138 -6.84 2.08 -3.68
C LEU A 138 -6.33 0.95 -2.80
N ALA A 139 -6.96 -0.22 -2.88
CA ALA A 139 -6.41 -1.47 -2.38
C ALA A 139 -5.26 -1.90 -3.28
N VAL A 140 -4.04 -2.01 -2.73
CA VAL A 140 -2.84 -2.28 -3.53
C VAL A 140 -2.01 -3.38 -2.88
N SER A 141 -1.57 -4.32 -3.70
CA SER A 141 -0.59 -5.34 -3.30
C SER A 141 0.55 -5.36 -4.30
N SER A 142 1.72 -5.90 -3.93
CA SER A 142 2.83 -6.06 -4.88
C SER A 142 2.37 -6.79 -6.15
N ALA A 143 2.83 -6.34 -7.32
CA ALA A 143 2.40 -6.84 -8.64
C ALA A 143 3.10 -8.15 -9.02
N ASN A 144 2.88 -9.21 -8.19
CA ASN A 144 3.39 -10.56 -8.39
C ASN A 144 2.34 -11.59 -7.99
N ARG A 145 2.46 -12.82 -8.47
CA ARG A 145 1.71 -13.96 -7.93
C ARG A 145 2.20 -14.29 -6.52
N THR A 146 1.33 -14.81 -5.68
CA THR A 146 1.69 -15.22 -4.31
C THR A 146 2.81 -16.25 -4.33
N GLY A 147 3.86 -16.00 -3.55
CA GLY A 147 5.06 -16.86 -3.51
C GLY A 147 6.17 -16.46 -4.48
N GLU A 148 5.88 -15.62 -5.47
CA GLU A 148 6.91 -15.11 -6.40
C GLU A 148 7.53 -13.81 -5.87
N PRO A 149 8.73 -13.44 -6.33
CA PRO A 149 9.33 -12.14 -6.02
C PRO A 149 8.44 -10.98 -6.47
N ALA A 150 8.48 -9.87 -5.71
CA ALA A 150 7.76 -8.66 -6.09
C ALA A 150 8.38 -8.04 -7.35
N ALA A 151 7.55 -7.61 -8.30
CA ALA A 151 8.01 -6.97 -9.53
C ALA A 151 8.63 -5.59 -9.24
N THR A 152 9.79 -5.34 -9.82
CA THR A 152 10.49 -4.05 -9.80
C THR A 152 10.40 -3.32 -11.14
N THR A 153 9.83 -3.96 -12.17
CA THR A 153 9.54 -3.39 -13.48
C THR A 153 8.11 -3.73 -13.93
N ALA A 154 7.54 -2.91 -14.83
CA ALA A 154 6.23 -3.19 -15.41
C ALA A 154 6.22 -4.49 -16.20
N ALA A 155 7.31 -4.81 -16.89
CA ALA A 155 7.45 -6.05 -17.68
C ALA A 155 7.41 -7.30 -16.79
N GLU A 156 8.05 -7.29 -15.60
CA GLU A 156 7.96 -8.39 -14.64
C GLU A 156 6.52 -8.55 -14.12
N ALA A 157 5.84 -7.44 -13.83
CA ALA A 157 4.45 -7.46 -13.40
C ALA A 157 3.54 -8.03 -14.48
N GLU A 158 3.71 -7.61 -15.74
CA GLU A 158 2.93 -8.12 -16.89
C GLU A 158 3.18 -9.60 -17.13
N ALA A 159 4.42 -10.07 -17.03
CA ALA A 159 4.75 -11.49 -17.16
C ALA A 159 4.04 -12.38 -16.12
N MET A 160 3.79 -11.86 -14.91
CA MET A 160 3.14 -12.61 -13.84
C MET A 160 1.61 -12.47 -13.83
N LEU A 161 1.07 -11.28 -14.08
CA LEU A 161 -0.35 -10.97 -13.94
C LEU A 161 -1.13 -10.97 -15.27
N GLY A 162 -0.43 -10.70 -16.39
CA GLY A 162 -0.97 -10.82 -17.75
C GLY A 162 -2.33 -10.16 -17.93
N GLU A 163 -3.28 -10.93 -18.46
CA GLU A 163 -4.63 -10.47 -18.80
C GLU A 163 -5.54 -10.16 -17.58
N SER A 164 -5.09 -10.45 -16.37
CA SER A 164 -5.83 -10.08 -15.16
C SER A 164 -5.83 -8.57 -14.90
N VAL A 165 -4.97 -7.80 -15.58
CA VAL A 165 -4.77 -6.36 -15.40
C VAL A 165 -5.14 -5.63 -16.69
N GLU A 166 -5.93 -4.57 -16.60
CA GLU A 166 -6.40 -3.82 -17.77
C GLU A 166 -5.35 -2.84 -18.30
N VAL A 167 -4.57 -2.19 -17.41
CA VAL A 167 -3.59 -1.17 -17.76
C VAL A 167 -2.32 -1.34 -16.93
N TYR A 168 -1.16 -1.24 -17.57
CA TYR A 168 0.15 -1.15 -16.94
C TYR A 168 0.72 0.25 -17.14
N LEU A 169 1.06 0.97 -16.05
CA LEU A 169 1.81 2.22 -16.08
C LEU A 169 3.29 1.91 -15.83
N ASP A 170 4.14 2.11 -16.82
CA ASP A 170 5.57 1.84 -16.73
C ASP A 170 6.34 3.09 -16.33
N GLY A 171 6.77 3.15 -15.06
CA GLY A 171 7.61 4.21 -14.50
C GLY A 171 9.10 3.87 -14.53
N GLY A 172 9.51 2.83 -15.25
CA GLY A 172 10.86 2.29 -15.21
C GLY A 172 11.12 1.41 -13.97
N PRO A 173 12.37 1.03 -13.71
CA PRO A 173 12.75 0.25 -12.52
C PRO A 173 12.51 1.03 -11.23
N VAL A 174 11.96 0.36 -10.21
CA VAL A 174 11.63 0.96 -8.90
C VAL A 174 12.34 0.24 -7.74
N GLY A 175 12.36 0.88 -6.57
CA GLY A 175 12.82 0.28 -5.31
C GLY A 175 14.30 0.43 -5.03
N SER A 176 15.09 1.09 -5.89
CA SER A 176 16.53 1.30 -5.69
C SER A 176 16.87 2.46 -4.74
N ASP A 177 15.91 3.33 -4.44
CA ASP A 177 16.17 4.61 -3.76
C ASP A 177 16.35 4.48 -2.25
N TYR A 178 16.05 3.30 -1.70
CA TYR A 178 16.20 3.03 -0.28
C TYR A 178 17.53 2.34 0.02
N PRO A 179 18.28 2.77 1.05
CA PRO A 179 19.49 2.08 1.49
C PRO A 179 19.19 0.64 1.90
N GLY A 180 19.89 -0.33 1.31
CA GLY A 180 19.69 -1.76 1.59
C GLY A 180 18.43 -2.35 0.95
N ALA A 181 17.87 -1.72 -0.08
CA ALA A 181 16.71 -2.21 -0.84
C ALA A 181 16.95 -3.59 -1.48
N GLU A 182 18.19 -3.97 -1.75
CA GLU A 182 18.56 -5.30 -2.24
C GLU A 182 18.21 -6.42 -1.24
N GLU A 183 18.27 -6.12 0.06
CA GLU A 183 17.99 -7.07 1.14
C GLU A 183 16.54 -6.95 1.67
N ARG A 184 15.91 -5.79 1.49
CA ARG A 184 14.63 -5.42 2.10
C ARG A 184 13.67 -4.88 1.05
N VAL A 185 12.88 -5.76 0.49
CA VAL A 185 11.94 -5.43 -0.57
C VAL A 185 10.57 -5.05 0.02
N GLY A 186 10.00 -3.95 -0.48
CA GLY A 186 8.68 -3.47 -0.10
C GLY A 186 8.65 -2.60 1.16
N SER A 187 7.48 -2.05 1.49
CA SER A 187 7.31 -1.17 2.65
C SER A 187 7.53 -1.88 3.97
N THR A 188 8.09 -1.20 4.97
CA THR A 188 8.05 -1.66 6.36
C THR A 188 6.62 -1.58 6.87
N ILE A 189 6.12 -2.63 7.51
CA ILE A 189 4.75 -2.68 8.05
C ILE A 189 4.82 -2.71 9.56
N VAL A 190 4.15 -1.76 10.19
CA VAL A 190 4.00 -1.68 11.64
C VAL A 190 2.54 -1.85 12.05
N ASP A 191 2.28 -2.67 13.05
CA ASP A 191 0.97 -2.83 13.68
C ASP A 191 0.92 -1.96 14.93
N ALA A 192 0.09 -0.92 14.86
CA ALA A 192 -0.11 0.04 15.94
C ALA A 192 -1.44 -0.17 16.69
N THR A 193 -2.19 -1.23 16.38
CA THR A 193 -3.53 -1.47 16.96
C THR A 193 -3.54 -1.66 18.47
N ALA A 194 -2.41 -2.07 19.04
CA ALA A 194 -2.26 -2.25 20.48
C ALA A 194 -2.01 -0.92 21.23
N LEU A 195 -1.55 0.15 20.55
CA LEU A 195 -1.21 1.41 21.22
C LEU A 195 -2.42 2.07 21.90
N ASP A 196 -3.61 1.94 21.32
CA ASP A 196 -4.86 2.46 21.86
C ASP A 196 -5.50 1.53 22.93
N SER A 197 -4.89 0.38 23.22
CA SER A 197 -5.42 -0.57 24.17
C SER A 197 -4.60 -0.52 25.47
N PRO A 198 -5.19 -0.20 26.63
CA PRO A 198 -4.47 -0.29 27.89
C PRO A 198 -4.03 -1.74 28.13
N GLY A 199 -2.75 -1.95 28.36
CA GLY A 199 -2.21 -3.23 28.79
C GLY A 199 -2.79 -3.67 30.13
N PRO A 200 -2.65 -4.96 30.52
CA PRO A 200 -3.16 -5.48 31.79
C PRO A 200 -2.62 -4.77 33.04
N ASP A 201 -1.49 -4.10 32.89
CA ASP A 201 -0.77 -3.35 33.93
C ASP A 201 -1.01 -1.82 33.86
N GLY A 202 -1.92 -1.36 32.97
CA GLY A 202 -2.19 0.05 32.72
C GLY A 202 -1.13 0.76 31.87
N THR A 203 -0.10 0.05 31.41
CA THR A 203 0.81 0.56 30.39
C THR A 203 0.12 0.45 29.02
N GLY A 204 0.37 1.40 28.10
CA GLY A 204 -0.10 1.30 26.70
C GLY A 204 0.50 0.08 26.02
N GLY A 205 -0.23 -0.46 25.03
CA GLY A 205 0.30 -1.53 24.20
C GLY A 205 1.55 -1.09 23.41
N LYS A 206 2.22 -2.05 22.79
CA LYS A 206 3.42 -1.80 21.99
C LYS A 206 3.14 -1.88 20.50
N LEU A 207 3.85 -1.06 19.73
CA LEU A 207 3.93 -1.16 18.30
C LEU A 207 4.72 -2.43 17.93
N ARG A 208 4.21 -3.19 16.95
CA ARG A 208 4.86 -4.41 16.47
C ARG A 208 5.26 -4.25 15.00
N ILE A 209 6.51 -4.56 14.66
CA ILE A 209 6.94 -4.65 13.27
C ILE A 209 6.46 -5.99 12.70
N VAL A 210 5.56 -5.94 11.70
CA VAL A 210 4.95 -7.10 11.06
C VAL A 210 5.76 -7.54 9.84
N ARG A 211 6.36 -6.58 9.14
CA ARG A 211 7.26 -6.81 8.01
C ARG A 211 8.44 -5.87 8.07
N HIS A 212 9.65 -6.45 8.06
CA HIS A 212 10.91 -5.72 7.91
C HIS A 212 11.07 -5.34 6.44
N GLY A 213 10.90 -4.08 6.12
CA GLY A 213 10.95 -3.52 4.76
C GLY A 213 12.05 -2.48 4.61
N VAL A 214 11.87 -1.56 3.67
CA VAL A 214 12.87 -0.55 3.29
C VAL A 214 13.25 0.44 4.41
N ILE A 215 12.37 0.64 5.41
CA ILE A 215 12.69 1.44 6.59
C ILE A 215 13.24 0.50 7.67
N PRO A 216 14.49 0.71 8.15
CA PRO A 216 15.09 -0.11 9.19
C PRO A 216 14.31 -0.04 10.51
N ASP A 217 14.25 -1.16 11.24
CA ASP A 217 13.61 -1.23 12.57
C ASP A 217 14.18 -0.20 13.57
N ALA A 218 15.47 0.07 13.48
CA ALA A 218 16.14 1.06 14.31
C ALA A 218 15.57 2.48 14.10
N GLU A 219 15.18 2.81 12.87
CA GLU A 219 14.55 4.10 12.56
C GLU A 219 13.13 4.18 13.12
N ILE A 220 12.36 3.09 13.06
CA ILE A 220 11.04 3.02 13.71
C ILE A 220 11.22 3.23 15.23
N ALA A 221 12.14 2.48 15.87
CA ALA A 221 12.40 2.58 17.29
C ALA A 221 12.95 3.96 17.72
N ARG A 222 13.73 4.63 16.85
CA ARG A 222 14.21 6.00 17.08
C ARG A 222 13.07 7.00 17.22
N ILE A 223 12.01 6.85 16.41
CA ILE A 223 10.87 7.79 16.41
C ILE A 223 9.90 7.52 17.56
N VAL A 224 9.55 6.24 17.80
CA VAL A 224 8.49 5.92 18.78
C VAL A 224 9.04 5.63 20.19
N GLY A 225 10.35 5.40 20.32
CA GLY A 225 10.99 4.92 21.56
C GLY A 225 11.12 3.39 21.58
N VAL A 226 12.28 2.90 22.03
CA VAL A 226 12.59 1.46 22.11
C VAL A 226 11.64 0.72 23.05
N ASP A 227 11.21 1.36 24.12
CA ASP A 227 10.27 0.84 25.12
C ASP A 227 8.86 0.62 24.57
N LYS A 228 8.50 1.33 23.50
CA LYS A 228 7.21 1.20 22.81
C LYS A 228 7.22 0.24 21.61
N CYS A 229 8.36 -0.35 21.28
CA CYS A 229 8.47 -1.42 20.28
C CYS A 229 8.42 -2.80 20.96
N ALA A 230 7.77 -3.78 20.28
CA ALA A 230 7.68 -5.19 20.74
C ALA A 230 8.58 -6.06 19.88
#